data_b39804e6e9e52502fe2bd0b7fd897f89
#
_entry.id   b39804e6e9e52502fe2bd0b7fd897f89
#
_cell.length_a   1.000
_cell.length_b   1.000
_cell.length_c   1.000
_cell.angle_alpha   90.00
_cell.angle_beta   90.00
_cell.angle_gamma   90.00
#
_symmetry.space_group_name_H-M   'P 1'
#
loop_
_entity.id
_entity.type
_entity.pdbx_description
1 polymer ?
#
loop_
_entity_poly.entity_id
_entity_poly.type
_entity_poly.pdbx_seq_one_letter_code
_entity_poly.pdbx_strand_id
1 'polypeptide(L)'
;KSYTLAKIYNELFTRFQNEPKFIKNAKFLLFDFNGEYNGDNSIIPNKKVYNLSTRSHTHKDRLVFNETDLLDKELFSILANATEKTQKPFISRTIDFYKKTLSKDDPLDYFKNVFRKRIIEVYKMADKEKAFLLLDYLKNILPKLYDEDELETDLTSDVEFHSGAKTFKTDSGYFNSDSELIKETLLYKRVNEYKFPENFISKIIHFLYFQLA
;
A
#
# COMPACT_ATOMS: atom_id res chain seq x y z
N LYS A 1 -21.74 -23.43 -24.71
CA LYS A 1 -21.82 -23.36 -23.20
C LYS A 1 -22.52 -22.08 -22.75
N SER A 2 -22.17 -20.92 -23.28
CA SER A 2 -22.75 -19.61 -22.88
C SER A 2 -24.27 -19.54 -23.17
N TYR A 3 -24.70 -20.00 -24.30
CA TYR A 3 -26.13 -20.04 -24.64
C TYR A 3 -26.99 -20.89 -23.71
N THR A 4 -26.49 -22.04 -23.29
CA THR A 4 -27.17 -22.92 -22.33
C THR A 4 -27.32 -22.26 -20.97
N LEU A 5 -26.27 -21.58 -20.48
CA LEU A 5 -26.30 -20.86 -19.22
C LEU A 5 -27.30 -19.69 -19.27
N ALA A 6 -27.26 -18.89 -20.33
CA ALA A 6 -28.21 -17.81 -20.55
C ALA A 6 -29.66 -18.29 -20.55
N LYS A 7 -29.93 -19.42 -21.20
CA LYS A 7 -31.28 -20.03 -21.25
C LYS A 7 -31.73 -20.51 -19.86
N ILE A 8 -30.86 -21.15 -19.10
CA ILE A 8 -31.16 -21.58 -17.72
C ILE A 8 -31.55 -20.39 -16.85
N TYR A 9 -30.78 -19.32 -16.86
CA TYR A 9 -31.09 -18.14 -16.08
C TYR A 9 -32.35 -17.43 -16.58
N ASN A 10 -32.55 -17.32 -17.87
CA ASN A 10 -33.80 -16.76 -18.44
C ASN A 10 -35.02 -17.52 -17.95
N GLU A 11 -35.02 -18.85 -18.03
CA GLU A 11 -36.10 -19.70 -17.54
C GLU A 11 -36.31 -19.54 -16.01
N LEU A 12 -35.23 -19.49 -15.23
CA LEU A 12 -35.29 -19.28 -13.79
C LEU A 12 -35.98 -17.95 -13.45
N PHE A 13 -35.57 -16.87 -14.07
CA PHE A 13 -36.14 -15.55 -13.85
C PHE A 13 -37.59 -15.48 -14.32
N THR A 14 -37.91 -15.99 -15.50
CA THR A 14 -39.27 -16.01 -16.04
C THR A 14 -40.22 -16.76 -15.12
N ARG A 15 -39.76 -17.90 -14.58
CA ARG A 15 -40.56 -18.73 -13.68
C ARG A 15 -40.84 -18.12 -12.33
N PHE A 16 -39.84 -17.44 -11.75
CA PHE A 16 -39.92 -16.94 -10.38
C PHE A 16 -40.06 -15.41 -10.24
N GLN A 17 -40.17 -14.67 -11.35
CA GLN A 17 -40.25 -13.21 -11.36
C GLN A 17 -41.38 -12.60 -10.52
N ASN A 18 -42.46 -13.37 -10.26
CA ASN A 18 -43.61 -12.93 -9.45
C ASN A 18 -43.60 -13.49 -8.04
N GLU A 19 -42.58 -14.25 -7.64
CA GLU A 19 -42.47 -14.82 -6.31
C GLU A 19 -41.85 -13.80 -5.33
N PRO A 20 -42.58 -13.31 -4.29
CA PRO A 20 -42.09 -12.26 -3.41
C PRO A 20 -40.80 -12.63 -2.68
N LYS A 21 -40.63 -13.90 -2.30
CA LYS A 21 -39.40 -14.38 -1.65
C LYS A 21 -38.20 -14.36 -2.59
N PHE A 22 -38.41 -14.69 -3.86
CA PHE A 22 -37.38 -14.65 -4.88
C PHE A 22 -36.93 -13.21 -5.14
N ILE A 23 -37.90 -12.30 -5.39
CA ILE A 23 -37.61 -10.88 -5.64
C ILE A 23 -36.83 -10.24 -4.47
N LYS A 24 -37.20 -10.55 -3.24
CA LYS A 24 -36.60 -9.97 -2.05
C LYS A 24 -35.18 -10.50 -1.78
N ASN A 25 -34.96 -11.79 -1.98
CA ASN A 25 -33.77 -12.48 -1.46
C ASN A 25 -32.79 -12.94 -2.54
N ALA A 26 -33.25 -13.16 -3.78
CA ALA A 26 -32.37 -13.61 -4.84
C ALA A 26 -31.56 -12.45 -5.42
N LYS A 27 -30.25 -12.61 -5.44
CA LYS A 27 -29.31 -11.70 -6.08
C LYS A 27 -28.38 -12.51 -6.96
N PHE A 28 -28.12 -12.01 -8.17
CA PHE A 28 -27.27 -12.66 -9.15
C PHE A 28 -26.18 -11.69 -9.57
N LEU A 29 -24.97 -12.17 -9.58
CA LEU A 29 -23.81 -11.46 -10.09
C LEU A 29 -23.21 -12.29 -11.21
N LEU A 30 -23.09 -11.69 -12.40
CA LEU A 30 -22.54 -12.35 -13.57
C LEU A 30 -21.27 -11.61 -14.02
N PHE A 31 -20.18 -12.33 -14.13
CA PHE A 31 -18.95 -11.82 -14.73
C PHE A 31 -18.89 -12.21 -16.19
N ASP A 32 -19.01 -11.22 -17.05
CA ASP A 32 -19.05 -11.39 -18.52
C ASP A 32 -17.78 -10.83 -19.15
N PHE A 33 -16.78 -11.67 -19.34
CA PHE A 33 -15.50 -11.28 -19.91
C PHE A 33 -15.53 -11.02 -21.42
N ASN A 34 -16.53 -11.55 -22.11
CA ASN A 34 -16.62 -11.46 -23.56
C ASN A 34 -17.67 -10.46 -24.05
N GLY A 35 -18.48 -9.90 -23.14
CA GLY A 35 -19.57 -8.98 -23.49
C GLY A 35 -20.78 -9.64 -24.18
N GLU A 36 -20.96 -10.96 -23.98
CA GLU A 36 -22.06 -11.71 -24.59
C GLU A 36 -23.45 -11.39 -24.02
N TYR A 37 -23.45 -10.82 -22.76
CA TYR A 37 -24.67 -10.58 -21.98
C TYR A 37 -24.98 -9.10 -21.75
N ASN A 38 -24.31 -8.20 -22.44
CA ASN A 38 -24.47 -6.75 -22.28
C ASN A 38 -25.78 -6.22 -22.88
N GLY A 39 -26.32 -6.90 -23.88
CA GLY A 39 -27.56 -6.46 -24.58
C GLY A 39 -28.75 -6.39 -23.62
N ASP A 40 -29.66 -5.43 -23.83
CA ASP A 40 -30.76 -5.13 -22.92
C ASP A 40 -31.67 -6.34 -22.65
N ASN A 41 -31.84 -7.22 -23.60
CA ASN A 41 -32.70 -8.41 -23.52
C ASN A 41 -31.94 -9.73 -23.38
N SER A 42 -30.60 -9.68 -23.26
CA SER A 42 -29.83 -10.91 -23.05
C SER A 42 -29.99 -11.37 -21.58
N ILE A 43 -30.34 -12.63 -21.39
CA ILE A 43 -30.70 -13.31 -20.15
C ILE A 43 -32.00 -12.76 -19.55
N ILE A 44 -32.04 -11.52 -19.08
CA ILE A 44 -33.23 -10.86 -18.51
C ILE A 44 -33.23 -9.37 -18.87
N PRO A 45 -34.41 -8.74 -18.97
CA PRO A 45 -34.53 -7.32 -19.31
C PRO A 45 -34.10 -6.40 -18.15
N ASN A 46 -34.37 -6.77 -16.89
CA ASN A 46 -34.13 -5.95 -15.72
C ASN A 46 -32.81 -6.31 -15.05
N LYS A 47 -31.69 -5.94 -15.66
CA LYS A 47 -30.35 -6.12 -15.09
C LYS A 47 -29.59 -4.81 -15.06
N LYS A 48 -28.68 -4.67 -14.12
CA LYS A 48 -27.72 -3.58 -14.10
C LYS A 48 -26.40 -4.06 -14.69
N VAL A 49 -25.99 -3.43 -15.78
CA VAL A 49 -24.73 -3.74 -16.46
C VAL A 49 -23.68 -2.71 -16.10
N TYR A 50 -22.49 -3.18 -15.73
CA TYR A 50 -21.30 -2.35 -15.51
C TYR A 50 -20.25 -2.74 -16.54
N ASN A 51 -19.90 -1.80 -17.42
CA ASN A 51 -18.85 -1.99 -18.42
C ASN A 51 -17.51 -1.51 -17.85
N LEU A 52 -16.74 -2.46 -17.31
CA LEU A 52 -15.43 -2.20 -16.71
C LEU A 52 -14.33 -2.44 -17.74
N SER A 53 -13.30 -1.60 -17.72
CA SER A 53 -12.12 -1.80 -18.57
C SER A 53 -10.85 -1.38 -17.82
N THR A 54 -9.79 -2.20 -17.97
CA THR A 54 -8.45 -1.89 -17.50
C THR A 54 -7.60 -1.15 -18.55
N ARG A 55 -8.10 -1.06 -19.81
CA ARG A 55 -7.34 -0.55 -20.95
C ARG A 55 -7.69 0.88 -21.35
N SER A 56 -8.80 1.41 -20.87
CA SER A 56 -9.31 2.71 -21.31
C SER A 56 -9.83 3.51 -20.13
N HIS A 57 -9.41 4.76 -20.04
CA HIS A 57 -9.94 5.73 -19.07
C HIS A 57 -11.27 6.36 -19.51
N THR A 58 -11.76 6.02 -20.71
CA THR A 58 -12.95 6.61 -21.31
C THR A 58 -14.25 5.89 -20.91
N HIS A 59 -14.18 4.74 -20.28
CA HIS A 59 -15.37 4.04 -19.80
C HIS A 59 -16.02 4.77 -18.63
N LYS A 60 -17.36 4.88 -18.71
CA LYS A 60 -18.17 5.58 -17.72
C LYS A 60 -18.30 4.82 -16.40
N ASP A 61 -18.27 3.50 -16.44
CA ASP A 61 -18.47 2.67 -15.28
C ASP A 61 -17.15 2.41 -14.56
N ARG A 62 -17.16 2.62 -13.25
CA ARG A 62 -16.02 2.37 -12.37
C ARG A 62 -16.46 1.51 -11.20
N LEU A 63 -15.62 0.57 -10.81
CA LEU A 63 -15.80 -0.15 -9.56
C LEU A 63 -15.40 0.79 -8.41
N VAL A 64 -16.35 1.10 -7.54
CA VAL A 64 -16.12 1.96 -6.37
C VAL A 64 -15.80 1.07 -5.19
N PHE A 65 -14.61 1.27 -4.61
CA PHE A 65 -14.19 0.64 -3.37
C PHE A 65 -14.26 1.65 -2.23
N ASN A 66 -14.70 1.21 -1.07
CA ASN A 66 -14.56 1.97 0.16
C ASN A 66 -13.12 1.84 0.69
N GLU A 67 -12.69 2.76 1.53
CA GLU A 67 -11.37 2.68 2.16
C GLU A 67 -11.19 1.37 2.93
N THR A 68 -12.23 0.90 3.61
CA THR A 68 -12.24 -0.38 4.32
C THR A 68 -12.01 -1.58 3.42
N ASP A 69 -12.53 -1.55 2.19
CA ASP A 69 -12.36 -2.63 1.22
C ASP A 69 -10.92 -2.69 0.73
N LEU A 70 -10.27 -1.53 0.58
CA LEU A 70 -8.85 -1.43 0.21
C LEU A 70 -7.91 -1.93 1.32
N LEU A 71 -8.38 -1.98 2.56
CA LEU A 71 -7.66 -2.56 3.69
C LEU A 71 -7.93 -4.06 3.89
N ASP A 72 -8.71 -4.68 2.99
CA ASP A 72 -8.81 -6.13 2.90
C ASP A 72 -7.59 -6.69 2.17
N LYS A 73 -6.87 -7.61 2.85
CA LYS A 73 -5.60 -8.16 2.37
C LYS A 73 -5.76 -9.00 1.11
N GLU A 74 -6.83 -9.77 1.03
CA GLU A 74 -7.10 -10.65 -0.12
C GLU A 74 -7.50 -9.82 -1.33
N LEU A 75 -8.46 -8.90 -1.15
CA LEU A 75 -8.89 -8.00 -2.22
C LEU A 75 -7.72 -7.21 -2.79
N PHE A 76 -6.91 -6.63 -1.89
CA PHE A 76 -5.74 -5.86 -2.32
C PHE A 76 -4.71 -6.71 -3.06
N SER A 77 -4.44 -7.93 -2.56
CA SER A 77 -3.52 -8.86 -3.21
C SER A 77 -3.98 -9.27 -4.61
N ILE A 78 -5.29 -9.42 -4.81
CA ILE A 78 -5.89 -9.72 -6.12
C ILE A 78 -5.72 -8.51 -7.05
N LEU A 79 -6.05 -7.30 -6.59
CA LEU A 79 -5.94 -6.07 -7.39
C LEU A 79 -4.50 -5.79 -7.81
N ALA A 80 -3.53 -6.05 -6.92
CA ALA A 80 -2.10 -5.90 -7.20
C ALA A 80 -1.49 -7.07 -8.00
N ASN A 81 -2.29 -8.10 -8.34
CA ASN A 81 -1.79 -9.34 -8.93
C ASN A 81 -0.57 -9.91 -8.18
N ALA A 82 -0.65 -9.90 -6.86
CA ALA A 82 0.46 -10.16 -5.98
C ALA A 82 0.86 -11.64 -5.95
N THR A 83 2.16 -11.89 -6.04
CA THR A 83 2.72 -13.25 -5.93
C THR A 83 2.61 -13.79 -4.51
N GLU A 84 2.30 -15.08 -4.38
CA GLU A 84 2.04 -15.76 -3.10
C GLU A 84 3.23 -15.68 -2.13
N LYS A 85 4.45 -15.88 -2.65
CA LYS A 85 5.64 -16.08 -1.80
C LYS A 85 6.24 -14.79 -1.27
N THR A 86 6.12 -13.67 -1.98
CA THR A 86 6.83 -12.43 -1.67
C THR A 86 5.90 -11.24 -1.48
N GLN A 87 5.04 -10.97 -2.44
CA GLN A 87 4.22 -9.77 -2.45
C GLN A 87 3.03 -9.86 -1.49
N LYS A 88 2.29 -10.98 -1.45
CA LYS A 88 1.19 -11.15 -0.50
C LYS A 88 1.63 -11.03 0.97
N PRO A 89 2.73 -11.67 1.44
CA PRO A 89 3.22 -11.45 2.80
C PRO A 89 3.64 -10.01 3.07
N PHE A 90 4.18 -9.30 2.06
CA PHE A 90 4.52 -7.88 2.20
C PHE A 90 3.26 -7.02 2.37
N ILE A 91 2.27 -7.18 1.48
CA ILE A 91 0.97 -6.49 1.55
C ILE A 91 0.31 -6.72 2.92
N SER A 92 0.26 -7.98 3.36
CA SER A 92 -0.33 -8.34 4.66
C SER A 92 0.33 -7.59 5.82
N ARG A 93 1.67 -7.59 5.88
CA ARG A 93 2.41 -6.88 6.92
C ARG A 93 2.21 -5.36 6.87
N THR A 94 2.13 -4.80 5.67
CA THR A 94 1.91 -3.35 5.48
C THR A 94 0.52 -2.95 5.97
N ILE A 95 -0.52 -3.69 5.61
CA ILE A 95 -1.89 -3.44 6.07
C ILE A 95 -2.00 -3.62 7.59
N ASP A 96 -1.36 -4.66 8.17
CA ASP A 96 -1.35 -4.86 9.61
C ASP A 96 -0.64 -3.72 10.35
N PHE A 97 0.49 -3.27 9.82
CA PHE A 97 1.21 -2.13 10.38
C PHE A 97 0.37 -0.86 10.35
N TYR A 98 -0.33 -0.59 9.23
CA TYR A 98 -1.23 0.54 9.11
C TYR A 98 -2.36 0.49 10.13
N LYS A 99 -3.09 -0.62 10.19
CA LYS A 99 -4.18 -0.82 11.16
C LYS A 99 -3.69 -0.66 12.60
N LYS A 100 -2.52 -1.23 12.91
CA LYS A 100 -1.90 -1.10 14.22
C LYS A 100 -1.50 0.34 14.54
N THR A 101 -1.01 1.09 13.57
CA THR A 101 -0.65 2.49 13.75
C THR A 101 -1.89 3.32 14.07
N LEU A 102 -2.95 3.17 13.27
CA LEU A 102 -4.22 3.89 13.50
C LEU A 102 -4.92 3.55 14.82
N SER A 103 -4.66 2.36 15.39
CA SER A 103 -5.23 1.96 16.69
C SER A 103 -4.51 2.55 17.90
N LYS A 104 -3.47 3.38 17.71
CA LYS A 104 -2.73 4.04 18.79
C LYS A 104 -3.35 5.38 19.15
N ASP A 105 -3.22 5.78 20.41
CA ASP A 105 -3.70 7.08 20.90
C ASP A 105 -3.02 8.25 20.17
N ASP A 106 -1.73 8.11 19.88
CA ASP A 106 -0.97 9.01 19.00
C ASP A 106 -0.34 8.20 17.85
N PRO A 107 -1.04 8.08 16.69
CA PRO A 107 -0.54 7.35 15.53
C PRO A 107 0.76 7.93 14.96
N LEU A 108 0.92 9.25 15.00
CA LEU A 108 2.09 9.91 14.43
C LEU A 108 3.34 9.70 15.29
N ASP A 109 3.22 9.80 16.60
CA ASP A 109 4.34 9.51 17.49
C ASP A 109 4.70 8.03 17.44
N TYR A 110 3.71 7.14 17.42
CA TYR A 110 3.99 5.72 17.22
C TYR A 110 4.76 5.46 15.92
N PHE A 111 4.35 6.08 14.81
CA PHE A 111 5.07 5.98 13.53
C PHE A 111 6.50 6.51 13.64
N LYS A 112 6.70 7.70 14.22
CA LYS A 112 8.04 8.28 14.47
C LYS A 112 8.92 7.33 15.29
N ASN A 113 8.37 6.74 16.34
CA ASN A 113 9.10 5.81 17.19
C ASN A 113 9.54 4.55 16.43
N VAL A 114 8.68 4.01 15.57
CA VAL A 114 9.06 2.90 14.69
C VAL A 114 10.18 3.33 13.74
N PHE A 115 10.08 4.51 13.15
CA PHE A 115 11.08 5.04 12.23
C PHE A 115 12.44 5.24 12.91
N ARG A 116 12.48 5.86 14.10
CA ARG A 116 13.67 6.02 14.91
C ARG A 116 14.36 4.69 15.21
N LYS A 117 13.58 3.67 15.60
CA LYS A 117 14.11 2.33 15.85
C LYS A 117 14.74 1.74 14.60
N ARG A 118 14.12 1.91 13.43
CA ARG A 118 14.69 1.42 12.17
C ARG A 118 15.98 2.12 11.79
N ILE A 119 16.10 3.42 12.00
CA ILE A 119 17.36 4.15 11.79
C ILE A 119 18.47 3.57 12.64
N ILE A 120 18.20 3.35 13.94
CA ILE A 120 19.19 2.76 14.86
C ILE A 120 19.60 1.36 14.40
N GLU A 121 18.65 0.51 14.00
CA GLU A 121 18.92 -0.84 13.53
C GLU A 121 19.79 -0.83 12.25
N VAL A 122 19.49 0.05 11.29
CA VAL A 122 20.22 0.16 10.04
C VAL A 122 21.65 0.66 10.26
N TYR A 123 21.82 1.68 11.09
CA TYR A 123 23.16 2.21 11.41
C TYR A 123 24.05 1.23 12.21
N LYS A 124 23.45 0.22 12.84
CA LYS A 124 24.17 -0.88 13.51
C LYS A 124 24.46 -2.08 12.60
N MET A 125 24.01 -2.07 11.36
CA MET A 125 24.26 -3.17 10.44
C MET A 125 25.73 -3.27 10.05
N ALA A 126 26.27 -4.49 10.06
CA ALA A 126 27.61 -4.78 9.57
C ALA A 126 27.66 -4.94 8.03
N ASP A 127 26.54 -5.20 7.40
CA ASP A 127 26.38 -5.33 5.94
C ASP A 127 26.21 -3.94 5.32
N LYS A 128 27.29 -3.44 4.72
CA LYS A 128 27.34 -2.10 4.13
C LYS A 128 26.28 -1.91 3.03
N GLU A 129 26.21 -2.83 2.09
CA GLU A 129 25.34 -2.67 0.90
C GLU A 129 23.87 -2.65 1.31
N LYS A 130 23.48 -3.59 2.18
CA LYS A 130 22.13 -3.67 2.72
C LYS A 130 21.79 -2.44 3.55
N ALA A 131 22.72 -1.95 4.36
CA ALA A 131 22.52 -0.76 5.18
C ALA A 131 22.28 0.49 4.32
N PHE A 132 23.10 0.72 3.29
CA PHE A 132 22.92 1.86 2.38
C PHE A 132 21.61 1.78 1.60
N LEU A 133 21.22 0.60 1.12
CA LEU A 133 19.93 0.40 0.47
C LEU A 133 18.77 0.79 1.40
N LEU A 134 18.81 0.34 2.65
CA LEU A 134 17.76 0.65 3.62
C LEU A 134 17.76 2.13 4.04
N LEU A 135 18.94 2.78 4.17
CA LEU A 135 19.02 4.21 4.41
C LEU A 135 18.40 5.02 3.27
N ASP A 136 18.65 4.61 2.04
CA ASP A 136 18.05 5.25 0.87
C ASP A 136 16.51 5.15 0.90
N TYR A 137 15.95 3.98 1.23
CA TYR A 137 14.51 3.86 1.45
C TYR A 137 13.98 4.76 2.57
N LEU A 138 14.70 4.84 3.69
CA LEU A 138 14.31 5.69 4.81
C LEU A 138 14.34 7.18 4.43
N LYS A 139 15.35 7.63 3.70
CA LYS A 139 15.44 9.01 3.18
C LYS A 139 14.26 9.34 2.25
N ASN A 140 13.89 8.42 1.37
CA ASN A 140 12.80 8.63 0.42
C ASN A 140 11.40 8.76 1.07
N ILE A 141 11.22 8.30 2.32
CA ILE A 141 9.96 8.49 3.05
C ILE A 141 9.86 9.91 3.61
N LEU A 142 10.99 10.55 3.92
CA LEU A 142 11.02 11.91 4.43
C LEU A 142 10.93 12.93 3.31
N PRO A 143 10.30 14.09 3.55
CA PRO A 143 10.34 15.17 2.58
C PRO A 143 11.77 15.65 2.38
N LYS A 144 12.06 15.97 1.15
CA LYS A 144 13.34 16.54 0.78
C LYS A 144 13.61 17.84 1.54
N LEU A 145 14.84 18.01 1.97
CA LEU A 145 15.36 19.25 2.51
C LEU A 145 16.23 19.91 1.45
N TYR A 146 16.07 21.22 1.35
CA TYR A 146 16.91 22.06 0.53
C TYR A 146 17.68 23.00 1.46
N ASP A 147 18.91 23.29 1.12
CA ASP A 147 19.70 24.31 1.77
C ASP A 147 19.34 25.73 1.24
N GLU A 148 20.07 26.75 1.70
CA GLU A 148 19.85 28.15 1.30
C GLU A 148 20.08 28.36 -0.21
N ASP A 149 20.86 27.49 -0.86
CA ASP A 149 21.16 27.50 -2.30
C ASP A 149 20.17 26.63 -3.11
N GLU A 150 19.08 26.17 -2.50
CA GLU A 150 18.10 25.24 -3.09
C GLU A 150 18.68 23.86 -3.50
N LEU A 151 19.81 23.47 -2.91
CA LEU A 151 20.40 22.16 -3.11
C LEU A 151 19.79 21.12 -2.15
N GLU A 152 19.53 19.92 -2.67
CA GLU A 152 18.99 18.83 -1.86
C GLU A 152 20.02 18.36 -0.81
N THR A 153 19.70 18.49 0.47
CA THR A 153 20.55 18.03 1.56
C THR A 153 20.49 16.51 1.72
N ASP A 154 21.63 15.85 1.57
CA ASP A 154 21.71 14.42 1.87
C ASP A 154 21.72 14.20 3.40
N LEU A 155 20.64 13.57 3.89
CA LEU A 155 20.45 13.26 5.31
C LEU A 155 21.42 12.23 5.88
N THR A 156 22.31 11.69 5.08
CA THR A 156 23.38 10.76 5.50
C THR A 156 24.78 11.29 5.26
N SER A 157 24.92 12.58 4.92
CA SER A 157 26.21 13.22 4.66
C SER A 157 27.13 13.33 5.88
N ASP A 158 26.54 13.24 7.09
CA ASP A 158 27.27 13.32 8.37
C ASP A 158 27.74 11.94 8.87
N VAL A 159 27.53 10.86 8.12
CA VAL A 159 27.91 9.51 8.51
C VAL A 159 28.75 8.82 7.47
N GLU A 160 29.71 8.01 7.92
CA GLU A 160 30.58 7.21 7.08
C GLU A 160 30.58 5.75 7.53
N PHE A 161 30.55 4.80 6.57
CA PHE A 161 30.71 3.39 6.90
C PHE A 161 32.18 2.99 6.95
N HIS A 162 32.65 2.58 8.12
CA HIS A 162 34.01 2.11 8.31
C HIS A 162 34.12 0.60 8.11
N SER A 163 34.71 0.19 6.99
CA SER A 163 34.76 -1.22 6.57
C SER A 163 35.55 -2.14 7.53
N GLY A 164 36.61 -1.63 8.17
CA GLY A 164 37.40 -2.38 9.12
C GLY A 164 36.65 -2.67 10.42
N ALA A 165 35.89 -1.72 10.93
CA ALA A 165 35.05 -1.89 12.12
C ALA A 165 33.66 -2.44 11.81
N LYS A 166 33.30 -2.58 10.53
CA LYS A 166 31.99 -3.01 10.04
C LYS A 166 30.81 -2.27 10.70
N THR A 167 30.95 -0.96 10.82
CA THR A 167 29.94 -0.10 11.44
C THR A 167 29.99 1.30 10.85
N PHE A 168 28.91 2.04 11.03
CA PHE A 168 28.92 3.48 10.75
C PHE A 168 29.63 4.25 11.85
N LYS A 169 30.11 5.43 11.49
CA LYS A 169 30.73 6.42 12.40
C LYS A 169 30.34 7.82 11.99
N THR A 170 30.48 8.76 12.95
CA THR A 170 30.58 10.19 12.74
C THR A 170 31.98 10.67 13.14
N ASP A 171 32.25 11.97 13.07
CA ASP A 171 33.48 12.55 13.63
C ASP A 171 33.64 12.32 15.13
N SER A 172 32.51 12.13 15.83
CA SER A 172 32.46 11.90 17.28
C SER A 172 32.76 10.46 17.68
N GLY A 173 32.63 9.46 16.79
CA GLY A 173 32.95 8.08 17.11
C GLY A 173 32.14 7.03 16.34
N TYR A 174 32.34 5.77 16.75
CA TYR A 174 31.72 4.59 16.13
C TYR A 174 30.39 4.20 16.78
N PHE A 175 29.38 3.87 15.99
CA PHE A 175 28.03 3.55 16.50
C PHE A 175 27.91 2.20 17.22
N ASN A 176 28.86 1.28 17.02
CA ASN A 176 28.92 0.05 17.79
C ASN A 176 29.45 0.26 19.21
N SER A 177 30.27 1.31 19.45
CA SER A 177 30.78 1.69 20.75
C SER A 177 29.77 2.51 21.55
N ASP A 178 29.11 3.45 20.88
CA ASP A 178 28.10 4.32 21.49
C ASP A 178 26.93 4.57 20.53
N SER A 179 25.80 3.97 20.85
CA SER A 179 24.58 4.12 20.06
C SER A 179 23.85 5.45 20.27
N GLU A 180 24.22 6.24 21.31
CA GLU A 180 23.65 7.57 21.49
C GLU A 180 24.11 8.52 20.38
N LEU A 181 25.31 8.30 19.82
CA LEU A 181 25.80 9.07 18.66
C LEU A 181 24.85 9.00 17.44
N ILE A 182 24.08 7.92 17.31
CA ILE A 182 23.09 7.80 16.24
C ILE A 182 22.01 8.89 16.36
N LYS A 183 21.65 9.28 17.57
CA LYS A 183 20.63 10.31 17.83
C LYS A 183 21.07 11.70 17.39
N GLU A 184 22.39 11.90 17.26
CA GLU A 184 22.99 13.15 16.81
C GLU A 184 23.03 13.29 15.28
N THR A 185 22.78 12.20 14.54
CA THR A 185 22.83 12.21 13.08
C THR A 185 21.71 13.05 12.45
N LEU A 186 21.99 13.61 11.28
CA LEU A 186 21.02 14.43 10.52
C LEU A 186 19.72 13.68 10.26
N LEU A 187 19.80 12.42 9.82
CA LEU A 187 18.61 11.61 9.56
C LEU A 187 17.75 11.39 10.81
N TYR A 188 18.37 11.11 11.95
CA TYR A 188 17.62 10.91 13.20
C TYR A 188 16.98 12.20 13.71
N LYS A 189 17.73 13.31 13.71
CA LYS A 189 17.22 14.65 14.07
C LYS A 189 16.06 15.05 13.16
N ARG A 190 16.19 14.81 11.86
CA ARG A 190 15.13 15.13 10.88
C ARG A 190 13.82 14.45 11.22
N VAL A 191 13.82 13.17 11.62
CA VAL A 191 12.59 12.46 12.03
C VAL A 191 11.97 13.10 13.27
N ASN A 192 12.79 13.56 14.22
CA ASN A 192 12.30 14.19 15.44
C ASN A 192 11.61 15.53 15.17
N GLU A 193 12.24 16.36 14.36
CA GLU A 193 11.82 17.74 14.08
C GLU A 193 10.65 17.78 13.08
N TYR A 194 10.56 16.78 12.20
CA TYR A 194 9.58 16.81 11.14
C TYR A 194 8.15 16.67 11.67
N LYS A 195 7.33 17.64 11.32
CA LYS A 195 5.89 17.63 11.56
C LYS A 195 5.19 16.90 10.40
N PHE A 196 4.96 15.62 10.56
CA PHE A 196 4.20 14.88 9.56
C PHE A 196 2.78 15.44 9.44
N PRO A 197 2.27 15.71 8.23
CA PRO A 197 0.88 16.14 8.07
C PRO A 197 -0.09 15.04 8.52
N GLU A 198 -1.28 15.42 8.99
CA GLU A 198 -2.28 14.47 9.52
C GLU A 198 -2.60 13.33 8.56
N ASN A 199 -2.59 13.60 7.25
CA ASN A 199 -2.86 12.59 6.23
C ASN A 199 -1.59 11.84 5.76
N PHE A 200 -0.45 11.99 6.45
CA PHE A 200 0.83 11.41 6.04
C PHE A 200 0.77 9.88 5.99
N ILE A 201 0.11 9.26 6.96
CA ILE A 201 -0.05 7.79 7.02
C ILE A 201 -0.85 7.31 5.80
N SER A 202 -1.92 8.00 5.45
CA SER A 202 -2.68 7.70 4.21
C SER A 202 -1.82 7.87 2.97
N LYS A 203 -0.97 8.90 2.91
CA LYS A 203 -0.04 9.11 1.79
C LYS A 203 1.02 8.02 1.68
N ILE A 204 1.54 7.50 2.79
CA ILE A 204 2.48 6.36 2.78
C ILE A 204 1.83 5.14 2.15
N ILE A 205 0.60 4.86 2.48
CA ILE A 205 -0.14 3.74 1.87
C ILE A 205 -0.32 3.99 0.38
N HIS A 206 -0.74 5.17 -0.04
CA HIS A 206 -0.83 5.51 -1.46
C HIS A 206 0.53 5.33 -2.17
N PHE A 207 1.62 5.75 -1.55
CA PHE A 207 2.96 5.58 -2.10
C PHE A 207 3.35 4.10 -2.22
N LEU A 208 3.08 3.27 -1.21
CA LEU A 208 3.30 1.83 -1.27
C LEU A 208 2.45 1.15 -2.35
N TYR A 209 1.22 1.61 -2.54
CA TYR A 209 0.36 1.15 -3.65
C TYR A 209 0.98 1.45 -5.02
N PHE A 210 1.52 2.66 -5.22
CA PHE A 210 2.16 3.07 -6.47
C PHE A 210 3.43 2.27 -6.78
N GLN A 211 4.17 1.83 -5.77
CA GLN A 211 5.39 1.03 -5.95
C GLN A 211 5.12 -0.45 -6.26
N LEU A 212 3.90 -0.93 -6.01
CA LEU A 212 3.47 -2.32 -6.27
C LEU A 212 2.69 -2.48 -7.57
N ALA A 213 2.24 -1.39 -8.19
CA ALA A 213 1.55 -1.36 -9.48
C ALA A 213 2.54 -1.25 -10.63
#